data_c35f6218ae6fe9f65cc509074b41b303
#
_entry.id   c35f6218ae6fe9f65cc509074b41b303
#
_cell.length_a   1.000
_cell.length_b   1.000
_cell.length_c   1.000
_cell.angle_alpha   90.00
_cell.angle_beta   90.00
_cell.angle_gamma   90.00
#
_symmetry.space_group_name_H-M   'P 1'
#
loop_
_entity.id
_entity.type
_entity.pdbx_description
1 polymer ?
#
loop_
_entity_poly.entity_id
_entity_poly.type
_entity_poly.pdbx_seq_one_letter_code
_entity_poly.pdbx_strand_id
1 'polypeptide(L)'
;MKLGIVGLPNVGKSTLFNAITNAGAESANYPFCTIDPNVGMVAVPDARLDKLAEIYEPDKKTPAVIEFVDIAGLVKGASQGAGLGNKFLANIRETDAIVHVVRCFDDENIMHVVADAGTNVPLDPVGDIEAIDMELIMADLDMVQRRVDKAQKAAKGDKKFLHEVDVFKALAEHLDGGKSARTFDCSDDDKALISTSDLLTLKPIIYAANMDEDGFANQEGNEYLKKVRALAEAEGSEVLPICAKLEQDIAELEGEDRQMFLDELGIAESGLDRLIKCSYSLLGLISFLTYGKDECRAWTIKKGTKAPQAAGKIHTDIERGFIRAEVIAYDDMIKYGGVNAAKEKGQLRSEGKEYVVQDGDMIYFRFNV
;
A
#
# COMPACT_ATOMS: atom_id res chain seq x y z
N MET A 1 -2.64 -0.03 8.72
CA MET A 1 -2.39 0.77 7.51
C MET A 1 -3.28 0.25 6.42
N LYS A 2 -3.95 1.15 5.72
CA LYS A 2 -5.06 0.82 4.83
C LYS A 2 -4.77 1.24 3.41
N LEU A 3 -4.98 0.35 2.45
CA LEU A 3 -4.98 0.67 1.02
C LEU A 3 -6.40 0.67 0.50
N GLY A 4 -6.78 1.74 -0.19
CA GLY A 4 -8.07 1.83 -0.87
C GLY A 4 -7.99 1.21 -2.26
N ILE A 5 -8.83 0.21 -2.55
CA ILE A 5 -8.97 -0.32 -3.90
C ILE A 5 -10.02 0.51 -4.63
N VAL A 6 -9.62 1.18 -5.70
CA VAL A 6 -10.49 2.01 -6.54
C VAL A 6 -10.47 1.50 -7.98
N GLY A 7 -11.46 1.87 -8.75
CA GLY A 7 -11.57 1.56 -10.17
C GLY A 7 -12.99 1.78 -10.68
N LEU A 8 -13.13 1.97 -11.97
CA LEU A 8 -14.43 2.08 -12.64
C LEU A 8 -15.23 0.75 -12.52
N PRO A 9 -16.54 0.77 -12.80
CA PRO A 9 -17.31 -0.46 -12.87
C PRO A 9 -16.73 -1.46 -13.90
N ASN A 10 -16.82 -2.74 -13.60
CA ASN A 10 -16.44 -3.84 -14.50
C ASN A 10 -14.94 -3.93 -14.86
N VAL A 11 -14.04 -3.34 -14.09
CA VAL A 11 -12.58 -3.45 -14.28
C VAL A 11 -11.95 -4.66 -13.58
N GLY A 12 -12.76 -5.47 -12.85
CA GLY A 12 -12.28 -6.60 -12.05
C GLY A 12 -11.96 -6.27 -10.59
N LYS A 13 -12.34 -5.08 -10.10
CA LYS A 13 -12.11 -4.62 -8.74
C LYS A 13 -12.63 -5.60 -7.67
N SER A 14 -13.90 -6.03 -7.78
CA SER A 14 -14.50 -6.96 -6.82
C SER A 14 -13.88 -8.36 -6.90
N THR A 15 -13.47 -8.81 -8.08
CA THR A 15 -12.76 -10.09 -8.26
C THR A 15 -11.42 -10.06 -7.55
N LEU A 16 -10.64 -8.97 -7.71
CA LEU A 16 -9.39 -8.79 -7.01
C LEU A 16 -9.60 -8.71 -5.48
N PHE A 17 -10.60 -7.95 -5.03
CA PHE A 17 -10.92 -7.85 -3.62
C PHE A 17 -11.32 -9.20 -3.00
N ASN A 18 -12.09 -10.01 -3.73
CA ASN A 18 -12.43 -11.37 -3.30
C ASN A 18 -11.21 -12.27 -3.20
N ALA A 19 -10.27 -12.20 -4.16
CA ALA A 19 -9.00 -12.92 -4.08
C ALA A 19 -8.19 -12.51 -2.83
N ILE A 20 -8.13 -11.20 -2.52
CA ILE A 20 -7.50 -10.67 -1.30
C ILE A 20 -8.17 -11.22 -0.05
N THR A 21 -9.51 -11.20 0.02
CA THR A 21 -10.26 -11.67 1.19
C THR A 21 -10.17 -13.17 1.38
N ASN A 22 -10.15 -13.96 0.31
CA ASN A 22 -9.97 -15.40 0.36
C ASN A 22 -8.56 -15.76 0.87
N ALA A 23 -7.52 -15.12 0.32
CA ALA A 23 -6.16 -15.28 0.83
C ALA A 23 -6.01 -14.80 2.30
N GLY A 24 -6.86 -13.88 2.75
CA GLY A 24 -6.91 -13.37 4.11
C GLY A 24 -7.73 -14.23 5.08
N ALA A 25 -8.48 -15.23 4.60
CA ALA A 25 -9.33 -16.07 5.46
C ALA A 25 -8.51 -16.84 6.53
N GLU A 26 -7.29 -17.24 6.21
CA GLU A 26 -6.35 -17.81 7.19
C GLU A 26 -5.92 -16.79 8.26
N SER A 27 -5.92 -15.50 7.94
CA SER A 27 -5.57 -14.42 8.87
C SER A 27 -6.72 -14.00 9.81
N ALA A 28 -7.96 -14.49 9.58
CA ALA A 28 -9.14 -14.19 10.42
C ALA A 28 -9.00 -14.65 11.88
N ASN A 29 -8.03 -15.50 12.19
CA ASN A 29 -7.70 -15.95 13.54
C ASN A 29 -6.86 -14.94 14.35
N TYR A 30 -6.54 -13.77 13.80
CA TYR A 30 -5.80 -12.75 14.55
C TYR A 30 -6.73 -11.97 15.48
N PRO A 31 -6.34 -11.79 16.78
CA PRO A 31 -7.11 -10.98 17.72
C PRO A 31 -7.19 -9.53 17.20
N PHE A 32 -8.40 -8.95 17.23
CA PHE A 32 -8.74 -7.58 16.81
C PHE A 32 -9.19 -7.38 15.36
N CYS A 33 -9.45 -8.44 14.57
CA CYS A 33 -10.11 -8.28 13.27
C CYS A 33 -11.61 -8.00 13.46
N THR A 34 -12.03 -6.78 13.17
CA THR A 34 -13.46 -6.48 12.96
C THR A 34 -13.84 -7.00 11.58
N ILE A 35 -14.90 -7.79 11.50
CA ILE A 35 -15.46 -8.27 10.23
C ILE A 35 -16.27 -7.11 9.63
N ASP A 36 -15.60 -6.26 8.84
CA ASP A 36 -16.26 -5.30 7.96
C ASP A 36 -16.28 -5.91 6.55
N PRO A 37 -17.44 -6.03 5.89
CA PRO A 37 -17.55 -6.67 4.58
C PRO A 37 -16.74 -5.98 3.48
N ASN A 38 -16.25 -4.76 3.71
CA ASN A 38 -15.45 -4.00 2.76
C ASN A 38 -13.96 -3.92 3.15
N VAL A 39 -13.52 -4.65 4.17
CA VAL A 39 -12.12 -4.66 4.63
C VAL A 39 -11.56 -6.07 4.54
N GLY A 40 -10.53 -6.25 3.70
CA GLY A 40 -9.74 -7.46 3.61
C GLY A 40 -8.43 -7.30 4.37
N MET A 41 -8.15 -8.17 5.32
CA MET A 41 -6.85 -8.25 5.99
C MET A 41 -6.05 -9.40 5.39
N VAL A 42 -4.82 -9.13 4.99
CA VAL A 42 -3.99 -10.14 4.33
C VAL A 42 -2.60 -10.18 4.97
N ALA A 43 -2.05 -11.38 5.10
CA ALA A 43 -0.70 -11.59 5.57
C ALA A 43 0.32 -11.08 4.54
N VAL A 44 1.37 -10.40 5.01
CA VAL A 44 2.50 -10.03 4.16
C VAL A 44 3.41 -11.24 4.02
N PRO A 45 3.62 -11.78 2.80
CA PRO A 45 4.52 -12.89 2.57
C PRO A 45 5.96 -12.53 2.97
N ASP A 46 6.54 -13.29 3.89
CA ASP A 46 7.91 -13.07 4.37
C ASP A 46 8.64 -14.41 4.59
N ALA A 47 9.45 -14.80 3.61
CA ALA A 47 10.24 -16.03 3.65
C ALA A 47 11.19 -16.10 4.86
N ARG A 48 11.55 -14.94 5.45
CA ARG A 48 12.39 -14.90 6.65
C ARG A 48 11.63 -15.44 7.86
N LEU A 49 10.35 -15.08 7.99
CA LEU A 49 9.48 -15.57 9.05
C LEU A 49 9.21 -17.07 8.90
N ASP A 50 9.02 -17.54 7.66
CA ASP A 50 8.82 -18.96 7.36
C ASP A 50 10.07 -19.77 7.77
N LYS A 51 11.25 -19.26 7.42
CA LYS A 51 12.51 -19.91 7.80
C LYS A 51 12.75 -19.91 9.31
N LEU A 52 12.35 -18.84 10.02
CA LEU A 52 12.42 -18.82 11.48
C LEU A 52 11.46 -19.85 12.10
N ALA A 53 10.26 -20.00 11.54
CA ALA A 53 9.31 -21.00 12.01
C ALA A 53 9.83 -22.44 11.80
N GLU A 54 10.53 -22.72 10.69
CA GLU A 54 11.20 -24.03 10.51
C GLU A 54 12.31 -24.29 11.53
N ILE A 55 13.08 -23.25 11.91
CA ILE A 55 14.22 -23.40 12.83
C ILE A 55 13.78 -23.52 14.28
N TYR A 56 12.80 -22.71 14.69
CA TYR A 56 12.39 -22.62 16.09
C TYR A 56 11.19 -23.49 16.44
N GLU A 57 10.46 -24.02 15.43
CA GLU A 57 9.24 -24.82 15.59
C GLU A 57 8.29 -24.18 16.63
N PRO A 58 7.86 -22.92 16.42
CA PRO A 58 7.08 -22.16 17.39
C PRO A 58 5.65 -22.70 17.49
N ASP A 59 5.04 -22.54 18.67
CA ASP A 59 3.61 -22.82 18.85
C ASP A 59 2.74 -21.92 17.96
N LYS A 60 3.24 -20.71 17.63
CA LYS A 60 2.55 -19.74 16.79
C LYS A 60 3.47 -19.01 15.82
N LYS A 61 3.06 -18.92 14.54
CA LYS A 61 3.66 -18.06 13.52
C LYS A 61 2.71 -16.89 13.23
N THR A 62 3.18 -15.64 13.40
CA THR A 62 2.37 -14.44 13.19
C THR A 62 3.02 -13.53 12.17
N PRO A 63 2.54 -13.47 10.92
CA PRO A 63 3.05 -12.57 9.91
C PRO A 63 2.64 -11.11 10.17
N ALA A 64 3.31 -10.17 9.51
CA ALA A 64 2.80 -8.82 9.36
C ALA A 64 1.52 -8.84 8.53
N VAL A 65 0.63 -7.88 8.75
CA VAL A 65 -0.64 -7.78 8.02
C VAL A 65 -0.83 -6.40 7.42
N ILE A 66 -1.53 -6.33 6.30
CA ILE A 66 -1.94 -5.11 5.62
C ILE A 66 -3.45 -5.16 5.36
N GLU A 67 -4.11 -4.00 5.41
CA GLU A 67 -5.54 -3.88 5.22
C GLU A 67 -5.83 -3.32 3.83
N PHE A 68 -6.71 -3.99 3.09
CA PHE A 68 -7.29 -3.47 1.86
C PHE A 68 -8.76 -3.12 2.09
N VAL A 69 -9.19 -1.97 1.57
CA VAL A 69 -10.55 -1.48 1.68
C VAL A 69 -11.16 -1.41 0.30
N ASP A 70 -12.26 -2.16 0.06
CA ASP A 70 -13.03 -2.01 -1.17
C ASP A 70 -13.80 -0.70 -1.16
N ILE A 71 -13.36 0.23 -1.99
CA ILE A 71 -14.03 1.53 -2.14
C ILE A 71 -15.02 1.42 -3.30
N ALA A 72 -16.31 1.59 -2.99
CA ALA A 72 -17.37 1.54 -3.99
C ALA A 72 -17.03 2.45 -5.19
N GLY A 73 -17.30 1.95 -6.41
CA GLY A 73 -16.90 2.61 -7.64
C GLY A 73 -17.37 4.06 -7.75
N LEU A 74 -16.58 4.84 -8.45
CA LEU A 74 -16.84 6.26 -8.71
C LEU A 74 -18.16 6.42 -9.48
N VAL A 75 -19.01 7.33 -8.98
CA VAL A 75 -20.10 7.90 -9.76
C VAL A 75 -19.63 9.30 -10.17
N LYS A 76 -19.67 9.62 -11.46
CA LYS A 76 -19.32 10.95 -11.99
C LYS A 76 -20.03 12.05 -11.22
N GLY A 77 -19.32 13.17 -10.99
CA GLY A 77 -19.83 14.27 -10.16
C GLY A 77 -19.65 14.06 -8.67
N ALA A 78 -18.77 13.14 -8.28
CA ALA A 78 -18.44 12.88 -6.88
C ALA A 78 -17.98 14.14 -6.15
N SER A 79 -17.18 14.96 -6.82
CA SER A 79 -16.68 16.25 -6.31
C SER A 79 -17.75 17.33 -6.24
N GLN A 80 -18.85 17.21 -7.00
CA GLN A 80 -19.94 18.20 -7.04
C GLN A 80 -21.06 17.95 -6.01
N GLY A 81 -20.89 17.01 -5.09
CA GLY A 81 -21.76 16.86 -3.92
C GLY A 81 -22.96 15.93 -4.07
N ALA A 82 -23.05 15.09 -5.11
CA ALA A 82 -24.00 13.99 -5.14
C ALA A 82 -23.63 12.95 -4.08
N GLY A 83 -24.53 12.63 -3.15
CA GLY A 83 -24.27 11.92 -1.87
C GLY A 83 -23.35 10.69 -1.91
N LEU A 84 -23.36 9.86 -2.97
CA LEU A 84 -22.47 8.71 -3.16
C LEU A 84 -21.02 9.13 -3.45
N GLY A 85 -20.81 10.24 -4.16
CA GLY A 85 -19.49 10.76 -4.46
C GLY A 85 -18.74 11.26 -3.24
N ASN A 86 -19.43 11.98 -2.35
CA ASN A 86 -18.82 12.41 -1.09
C ASN A 86 -18.37 11.23 -0.22
N LYS A 87 -19.14 10.12 -0.24
CA LYS A 87 -18.76 8.89 0.47
C LYS A 87 -17.52 8.24 -0.13
N PHE A 88 -17.41 8.22 -1.46
CA PHE A 88 -16.22 7.73 -2.17
C PHE A 88 -14.97 8.52 -1.76
N LEU A 89 -15.00 9.85 -1.83
CA LEU A 89 -13.90 10.71 -1.43
C LEU A 89 -13.55 10.58 0.06
N ALA A 90 -14.55 10.43 0.93
CA ALA A 90 -14.35 10.21 2.35
C ALA A 90 -13.63 8.88 2.63
N ASN A 91 -14.03 7.80 1.95
CA ASN A 91 -13.39 6.50 2.10
C ASN A 91 -11.92 6.54 1.64
N ILE A 92 -11.61 7.24 0.52
CA ILE A 92 -10.21 7.41 0.09
C ILE A 92 -9.41 8.21 1.13
N ARG A 93 -9.98 9.22 1.78
CA ARG A 93 -9.28 9.98 2.84
C ARG A 93 -8.80 9.09 3.97
N GLU A 94 -9.56 8.07 4.34
CA GLU A 94 -9.23 7.14 5.43
C GLU A 94 -8.14 6.14 5.07
N THR A 95 -7.66 6.11 3.82
CA THR A 95 -6.61 5.20 3.38
C THR A 95 -5.24 5.87 3.33
N ASP A 96 -4.18 5.08 3.45
CA ASP A 96 -2.79 5.57 3.41
C ASP A 96 -2.22 5.59 1.98
N ALA A 97 -2.74 4.73 1.08
CA ALA A 97 -2.37 4.65 -0.34
C ALA A 97 -3.54 4.10 -1.17
N ILE A 98 -3.41 4.16 -2.48
CA ILE A 98 -4.45 3.76 -3.44
C ILE A 98 -3.92 2.61 -4.32
N VAL A 99 -4.74 1.57 -4.48
CA VAL A 99 -4.60 0.56 -5.55
C VAL A 99 -5.67 0.85 -6.59
N HIS A 100 -5.26 1.37 -7.73
CA HIS A 100 -6.16 1.69 -8.83
C HIS A 100 -6.23 0.52 -9.80
N VAL A 101 -7.33 -0.21 -9.80
CA VAL A 101 -7.56 -1.33 -10.72
C VAL A 101 -7.98 -0.78 -12.07
N VAL A 102 -7.19 -1.08 -13.10
CA VAL A 102 -7.38 -0.60 -14.47
C VAL A 102 -7.60 -1.78 -15.40
N ARG A 103 -8.64 -1.74 -16.19
CA ARG A 103 -8.94 -2.80 -17.16
C ARG A 103 -8.00 -2.72 -18.36
N CYS A 104 -7.27 -3.79 -18.63
CA CYS A 104 -6.32 -3.93 -19.74
C CYS A 104 -6.62 -5.17 -20.62
N PHE A 105 -7.87 -5.52 -20.80
CA PHE A 105 -8.34 -6.65 -21.63
C PHE A 105 -9.67 -6.33 -22.30
N ASP A 106 -9.90 -6.90 -23.48
CA ASP A 106 -11.18 -6.84 -24.19
C ASP A 106 -12.03 -8.07 -23.85
N ASP A 107 -13.31 -7.84 -23.56
CA ASP A 107 -14.33 -8.89 -23.39
C ASP A 107 -15.66 -8.34 -23.89
N GLU A 108 -16.22 -8.97 -24.93
CA GLU A 108 -17.48 -8.55 -25.55
C GLU A 108 -18.70 -8.69 -24.61
N ASN A 109 -18.59 -9.55 -23.58
CA ASN A 109 -19.64 -9.79 -22.59
C ASN A 109 -19.58 -8.78 -21.42
N ILE A 110 -18.48 -8.04 -21.29
CA ILE A 110 -18.26 -7.08 -20.22
C ILE A 110 -18.33 -5.66 -20.77
N MET A 111 -19.43 -4.98 -20.53
CA MET A 111 -19.60 -3.59 -20.96
C MET A 111 -18.53 -2.68 -20.35
N HIS A 112 -17.87 -1.88 -21.20
CA HIS A 112 -17.05 -0.76 -20.74
C HIS A 112 -17.98 0.39 -20.37
N VAL A 113 -17.96 0.80 -19.12
CA VAL A 113 -18.80 1.88 -18.58
C VAL A 113 -17.93 3.13 -18.44
N VAL A 114 -18.04 4.02 -19.41
CA VAL A 114 -17.49 5.37 -19.31
C VAL A 114 -18.60 6.30 -18.86
N ALA A 115 -18.31 7.17 -17.92
CA ALA A 115 -19.30 7.99 -17.22
C ALA A 115 -20.20 8.87 -18.13
N ASP A 116 -19.82 9.14 -19.40
CA ASP A 116 -20.53 10.05 -20.31
C ASP A 116 -20.86 9.48 -21.71
N ALA A 117 -20.31 8.37 -22.12
CA ALA A 117 -20.29 8.01 -23.55
C ALA A 117 -21.26 6.88 -23.93
N GLY A 118 -22.05 6.32 -23.00
CA GLY A 118 -22.93 5.19 -23.28
C GLY A 118 -22.19 3.85 -23.38
N THR A 119 -22.88 2.80 -23.83
CA THR A 119 -22.47 1.40 -23.68
C THR A 119 -21.60 0.83 -24.82
N ASN A 120 -20.96 1.63 -25.67
CA ASN A 120 -20.18 1.13 -26.84
C ASN A 120 -18.94 1.97 -27.11
N VAL A 121 -18.21 2.35 -26.07
CA VAL A 121 -16.96 3.09 -26.21
C VAL A 121 -15.79 2.11 -26.23
N PRO A 122 -14.81 2.26 -27.13
CA PRO A 122 -13.58 1.46 -27.07
C PRO A 122 -12.90 1.58 -25.70
N LEU A 123 -12.28 0.49 -25.27
CA LEU A 123 -11.53 0.48 -24.00
C LEU A 123 -10.37 1.49 -24.09
N ASP A 124 -10.33 2.40 -23.12
CA ASP A 124 -9.26 3.38 -22.95
C ASP A 124 -8.80 3.45 -21.49
N PRO A 125 -7.82 2.62 -21.10
CA PRO A 125 -7.36 2.55 -19.72
C PRO A 125 -6.77 3.88 -19.21
N VAL A 126 -6.20 4.70 -20.08
CA VAL A 126 -5.70 6.03 -19.70
C VAL A 126 -6.86 6.98 -19.41
N GLY A 127 -7.86 7.01 -20.27
CA GLY A 127 -9.09 7.78 -20.00
C GLY A 127 -9.84 7.33 -18.73
N ASP A 128 -9.80 6.04 -18.41
CA ASP A 128 -10.38 5.50 -17.17
C ASP A 128 -9.62 6.00 -15.93
N ILE A 129 -8.29 6.06 -16.00
CA ILE A 129 -7.44 6.61 -14.94
C ILE A 129 -7.72 8.11 -14.78
N GLU A 130 -7.68 8.87 -15.88
CA GLU A 130 -7.90 10.32 -15.88
C GLU A 130 -9.29 10.69 -15.32
N ALA A 131 -10.31 9.87 -15.57
CA ALA A 131 -11.66 10.09 -15.04
C ALA A 131 -11.70 10.05 -13.50
N ILE A 132 -11.00 9.10 -12.88
CA ILE A 132 -10.89 9.01 -11.42
C ILE A 132 -10.00 10.12 -10.87
N ASP A 133 -8.84 10.34 -11.49
CA ASP A 133 -7.90 11.36 -11.05
C ASP A 133 -8.53 12.77 -11.08
N MET A 134 -9.33 13.08 -12.10
CA MET A 134 -10.01 14.37 -12.21
C MET A 134 -10.95 14.64 -11.02
N GLU A 135 -11.71 13.64 -10.57
CA GLU A 135 -12.58 13.79 -9.40
C GLU A 135 -11.78 14.02 -8.10
N LEU A 136 -10.64 13.34 -7.96
CA LEU A 136 -9.75 13.54 -6.82
C LEU A 136 -9.09 14.93 -6.87
N ILE A 137 -8.63 15.35 -8.05
CA ILE A 137 -8.00 16.66 -8.28
C ILE A 137 -8.99 17.78 -7.98
N MET A 138 -10.24 17.69 -8.43
CA MET A 138 -11.26 18.69 -8.16
C MET A 138 -11.56 18.82 -6.66
N ALA A 139 -11.61 17.70 -5.93
CA ALA A 139 -11.79 17.71 -4.49
C ALA A 139 -10.60 18.35 -3.76
N ASP A 140 -9.38 18.10 -4.24
CA ASP A 140 -8.16 18.69 -3.69
C ASP A 140 -8.06 20.17 -4.01
N LEU A 141 -8.40 20.60 -5.23
CA LEU A 141 -8.42 22.01 -5.65
C LEU A 141 -9.32 22.83 -4.73
N ASP A 142 -10.51 22.34 -4.45
CA ASP A 142 -11.45 22.95 -3.51
C ASP A 142 -10.84 23.12 -2.09
N MET A 143 -10.10 22.12 -1.64
CA MET A 143 -9.44 22.16 -0.33
C MET A 143 -8.28 23.15 -0.34
N VAL A 144 -7.46 23.13 -1.39
CA VAL A 144 -6.31 24.01 -1.55
C VAL A 144 -6.75 25.48 -1.65
N GLN A 145 -7.82 25.78 -2.38
CA GLN A 145 -8.38 27.14 -2.47
C GLN A 145 -8.82 27.67 -1.11
N ARG A 146 -9.51 26.85 -0.32
CA ARG A 146 -9.86 27.21 1.07
C ARG A 146 -8.63 27.46 1.94
N ARG A 147 -7.54 26.68 1.72
CA ARG A 147 -6.28 26.89 2.43
C ARG A 147 -5.61 28.20 2.02
N VAL A 148 -5.60 28.56 0.73
CA VAL A 148 -5.12 29.84 0.21
C VAL A 148 -5.85 30.99 0.87
N ASP A 149 -7.19 30.96 0.91
CA ASP A 149 -7.99 32.02 1.52
C ASP A 149 -7.67 32.20 3.02
N LYS A 150 -7.50 31.10 3.74
CA LYS A 150 -7.13 31.11 5.15
C LYS A 150 -5.73 31.71 5.37
N ALA A 151 -4.76 31.26 4.58
CA ALA A 151 -3.39 31.76 4.64
C ALA A 151 -3.29 33.26 4.29
N GLN A 152 -4.04 33.73 3.26
CA GLN A 152 -4.10 35.14 2.88
C GLN A 152 -4.68 36.02 4.01
N LYS A 153 -5.72 35.54 4.70
CA LYS A 153 -6.27 36.24 5.86
C LYS A 153 -5.24 36.34 7.00
N ALA A 154 -4.51 35.26 7.26
CA ALA A 154 -3.47 35.23 8.30
C ALA A 154 -2.29 36.14 7.93
N ALA A 155 -1.88 36.18 6.65
CA ALA A 155 -0.78 37.00 6.15
C ALA A 155 -1.02 38.53 6.30
N LYS A 156 -2.29 38.98 6.40
CA LYS A 156 -2.61 40.38 6.70
C LYS A 156 -2.16 40.78 8.10
N GLY A 157 -2.12 39.86 9.04
CA GLY A 157 -1.66 40.09 10.42
C GLY A 157 -0.20 39.70 10.66
N ASP A 158 0.31 38.70 9.94
CA ASP A 158 1.65 38.17 10.11
C ASP A 158 2.26 37.73 8.78
N LYS A 159 3.30 38.43 8.34
CA LYS A 159 3.99 38.20 7.06
C LYS A 159 4.62 36.82 6.92
N LYS A 160 4.82 36.04 7.99
CA LYS A 160 5.34 34.68 7.93
C LYS A 160 4.47 33.73 7.11
N PHE A 161 3.15 34.03 6.97
CA PHE A 161 2.22 33.25 6.17
C PHE A 161 2.29 33.53 4.65
N LEU A 162 3.09 34.50 4.20
CA LEU A 162 3.20 34.82 2.76
C LEU A 162 3.75 33.64 1.98
N HIS A 163 4.76 32.94 2.51
CA HIS A 163 5.32 31.75 1.87
C HIS A 163 4.25 30.65 1.69
N GLU A 164 3.43 30.38 2.73
CA GLU A 164 2.33 29.42 2.64
C GLU A 164 1.32 29.83 1.55
N VAL A 165 1.00 31.13 1.41
CA VAL A 165 0.13 31.63 0.34
C VAL A 165 0.72 31.34 -1.03
N ASP A 166 2.02 31.59 -1.24
CA ASP A 166 2.65 31.41 -2.55
C ASP A 166 2.72 29.92 -2.92
N VAL A 167 3.08 29.05 -1.98
CA VAL A 167 3.12 27.58 -2.21
C VAL A 167 1.75 27.04 -2.59
N PHE A 168 0.70 27.35 -1.78
CA PHE A 168 -0.63 26.82 -2.05
C PHE A 168 -1.31 27.44 -3.29
N LYS A 169 -0.95 28.65 -3.70
CA LYS A 169 -1.41 29.21 -4.98
C LYS A 169 -0.78 28.45 -6.16
N ALA A 170 0.55 28.22 -6.11
CA ALA A 170 1.21 27.46 -7.16
C ALA A 170 0.67 26.04 -7.26
N LEU A 171 0.36 25.40 -6.11
CA LEU A 171 -0.28 24.10 -6.09
C LEU A 171 -1.70 24.14 -6.65
N ALA A 172 -2.48 25.19 -6.37
CA ALA A 172 -3.82 25.37 -6.93
C ALA A 172 -3.78 25.50 -8.47
N GLU A 173 -2.83 26.25 -9.01
CA GLU A 173 -2.61 26.37 -10.47
C GLU A 173 -2.20 25.02 -11.09
N HIS A 174 -1.38 24.23 -10.40
CA HIS A 174 -0.98 22.90 -10.84
C HIS A 174 -2.18 21.94 -10.92
N LEU A 175 -3.03 21.93 -9.88
CA LEU A 175 -4.25 21.14 -9.81
C LEU A 175 -5.29 21.58 -10.85
N ASP A 176 -5.48 22.90 -11.03
CA ASP A 176 -6.39 23.47 -12.04
C ASP A 176 -5.96 23.11 -13.46
N GLY A 177 -4.65 22.89 -13.66
CA GLY A 177 -4.08 22.31 -14.89
C GLY A 177 -4.31 20.79 -15.06
N GLY A 178 -5.13 20.15 -14.23
CA GLY A 178 -5.46 18.73 -14.31
C GLY A 178 -4.33 17.79 -13.86
N LYS A 179 -3.40 18.27 -13.03
CA LYS A 179 -2.25 17.48 -12.56
C LYS A 179 -2.39 17.14 -11.09
N SER A 180 -2.09 15.90 -10.73
CA SER A 180 -2.12 15.41 -9.34
C SER A 180 -1.11 16.13 -8.43
N ALA A 181 -1.42 16.33 -7.16
CA ALA A 181 -0.51 16.97 -6.20
C ALA A 181 0.82 16.21 -6.04
N ARG A 182 0.85 14.88 -6.25
CA ARG A 182 2.08 14.05 -6.21
C ARG A 182 3.10 14.42 -7.29
N THR A 183 2.67 15.04 -8.39
CA THR A 183 3.54 15.48 -9.50
C THR A 183 3.98 16.94 -9.36
N PHE A 184 3.59 17.63 -8.29
CA PHE A 184 3.98 19.01 -8.06
C PHE A 184 5.44 19.11 -7.62
N ASP A 185 6.25 19.77 -8.46
CA ASP A 185 7.68 19.96 -8.17
C ASP A 185 7.89 21.13 -7.22
N CYS A 186 8.45 20.84 -6.04
CA CYS A 186 8.70 21.81 -4.99
C CYS A 186 9.81 21.33 -4.02
N SER A 187 10.27 22.24 -3.15
CA SER A 187 11.27 21.93 -2.13
C SER A 187 10.77 20.93 -1.09
N ASP A 188 11.67 20.29 -0.35
CA ASP A 188 11.29 19.35 0.72
C ASP A 188 10.53 20.05 1.87
N ASP A 189 10.84 21.32 2.15
CA ASP A 189 10.11 22.14 3.13
C ASP A 189 8.67 22.40 2.65
N ASP A 190 8.48 22.68 1.35
CA ASP A 190 7.16 22.88 0.77
C ASP A 190 6.37 21.57 0.72
N LYS A 191 7.02 20.43 0.42
CA LYS A 191 6.40 19.09 0.51
C LYS A 191 5.91 18.82 1.93
N ALA A 192 6.72 19.12 2.94
CA ALA A 192 6.32 18.98 4.34
C ALA A 192 5.13 19.88 4.68
N LEU A 193 5.07 21.11 4.16
CA LEU A 193 3.96 22.03 4.33
C LEU A 193 2.69 21.50 3.64
N ILE A 194 2.77 21.07 2.39
CA ILE A 194 1.65 20.52 1.59
C ILE A 194 1.09 19.25 2.26
N SER A 195 1.94 18.38 2.78
CA SER A 195 1.54 17.13 3.44
C SER A 195 0.64 17.33 4.67
N THR A 196 0.59 18.55 5.23
CA THR A 196 -0.35 18.89 6.31
C THR A 196 -1.80 19.04 5.84
N SER A 197 -2.06 18.96 4.54
CA SER A 197 -3.39 19.25 3.96
C SER A 197 -4.21 18.02 3.62
N ASP A 198 -3.73 16.82 3.90
CA ASP A 198 -4.44 15.54 3.66
C ASP A 198 -5.08 15.45 2.25
N LEU A 199 -4.29 15.81 1.22
CA LEU A 199 -4.74 15.78 -0.17
C LEU A 199 -4.87 14.35 -0.69
N LEU A 200 -5.91 14.09 -1.46
CA LEU A 200 -6.20 12.78 -2.04
C LEU A 200 -5.18 12.40 -3.11
N THR A 201 -4.83 13.35 -3.98
CA THR A 201 -3.88 13.14 -5.08
C THR A 201 -2.42 13.19 -4.64
N LEU A 202 -2.14 13.45 -3.37
CA LEU A 202 -0.82 13.32 -2.78
C LEU A 202 -0.53 11.89 -2.31
N LYS A 203 -1.60 11.07 -2.11
CA LYS A 203 -1.45 9.67 -1.69
C LYS A 203 -0.67 8.88 -2.73
N PRO A 204 0.24 7.98 -2.28
CA PRO A 204 0.92 7.05 -3.18
C PRO A 204 -0.09 6.15 -3.89
N ILE A 205 0.18 5.79 -5.15
CA ILE A 205 -0.70 4.97 -5.99
C ILE A 205 0.06 3.82 -6.65
N ILE A 206 -0.62 2.67 -6.77
CA ILE A 206 -0.23 1.54 -7.60
C ILE A 206 -1.33 1.32 -8.63
N TYR A 207 -0.97 1.26 -9.90
CA TYR A 207 -1.88 0.85 -10.96
C TYR A 207 -1.86 -0.67 -11.09
N ALA A 208 -2.93 -1.32 -10.66
CA ALA A 208 -3.15 -2.75 -10.87
C ALA A 208 -3.76 -2.97 -12.26
N ALA A 209 -2.90 -3.21 -13.25
CA ALA A 209 -3.31 -3.43 -14.63
C ALA A 209 -3.92 -4.84 -14.77
N ASN A 210 -5.26 -4.93 -14.71
CA ASN A 210 -5.97 -6.19 -14.76
C ASN A 210 -6.13 -6.65 -16.20
N MET A 211 -5.59 -7.81 -16.51
CA MET A 211 -5.60 -8.47 -17.83
C MET A 211 -6.38 -9.77 -17.77
N ASP A 212 -6.74 -10.29 -18.95
CA ASP A 212 -7.13 -11.68 -19.13
C ASP A 212 -5.91 -12.62 -19.07
N GLU A 213 -6.13 -13.92 -19.10
CA GLU A 213 -5.07 -14.93 -19.00
C GLU A 213 -4.06 -14.82 -20.15
N ASP A 214 -4.55 -14.61 -21.38
CA ASP A 214 -3.71 -14.47 -22.57
C ASP A 214 -2.85 -13.19 -22.53
N GLY A 215 -3.44 -12.06 -22.13
CA GLY A 215 -2.75 -10.79 -21.95
C GLY A 215 -1.72 -10.85 -20.82
N PHE A 216 -2.02 -11.58 -19.74
CA PHE A 216 -1.11 -11.78 -18.64
C PHE A 216 0.10 -12.64 -19.03
N ALA A 217 -0.12 -13.69 -19.82
CA ALA A 217 0.94 -14.52 -20.36
C ALA A 217 1.82 -13.78 -21.39
N ASN A 218 1.25 -12.82 -22.14
CA ASN A 218 1.94 -12.03 -23.17
C ASN A 218 1.89 -10.53 -22.88
N GLN A 219 2.49 -10.10 -21.76
CA GLN A 219 2.47 -8.70 -21.31
C GLN A 219 3.09 -7.73 -22.32
N GLU A 220 4.14 -8.16 -23.02
CA GLU A 220 4.82 -7.33 -24.04
C GLU A 220 3.95 -7.06 -25.27
N GLY A 221 2.98 -7.91 -25.55
CA GLY A 221 2.01 -7.73 -26.63
C GLY A 221 0.81 -6.88 -26.26
N ASN A 222 0.60 -6.58 -24.97
CA ASN A 222 -0.59 -5.86 -24.50
C ASN A 222 -0.42 -4.33 -24.64
N GLU A 223 -1.11 -3.76 -25.64
CA GLU A 223 -1.03 -2.30 -25.93
C GLU A 223 -1.68 -1.44 -24.83
N TYR A 224 -2.68 -1.97 -24.10
CA TYR A 224 -3.29 -1.28 -22.96
C TYR A 224 -2.29 -1.14 -21.81
N LEU A 225 -1.59 -2.23 -21.48
CA LEU A 225 -0.55 -2.22 -20.46
C LEU A 225 0.58 -1.23 -20.79
N LYS A 226 1.00 -1.16 -22.06
CA LYS A 226 2.03 -0.18 -22.50
C LYS A 226 1.59 1.26 -22.24
N LYS A 227 0.33 1.59 -22.53
CA LYS A 227 -0.21 2.94 -22.28
C LYS A 227 -0.23 3.26 -20.78
N VAL A 228 -0.68 2.32 -19.94
CA VAL A 228 -0.70 2.50 -18.47
C VAL A 228 0.71 2.66 -17.93
N ARG A 229 1.68 1.86 -18.41
CA ARG A 229 3.10 2.00 -18.03
C ARG A 229 3.68 3.38 -18.38
N ALA A 230 3.38 3.89 -19.56
CA ALA A 230 3.86 5.20 -19.99
C ALA A 230 3.30 6.35 -19.12
N LEU A 231 2.01 6.28 -18.75
CA LEU A 231 1.38 7.23 -17.83
C LEU A 231 2.02 7.15 -16.45
N ALA A 232 2.13 5.97 -15.89
CA ALA A 232 2.68 5.75 -14.56
C ALA A 232 4.15 6.18 -14.45
N GLU A 233 4.97 5.94 -15.49
CA GLU A 233 6.36 6.40 -15.55
C GLU A 233 6.44 7.94 -15.50
N ALA A 234 5.55 8.63 -16.21
CA ALA A 234 5.49 10.09 -16.21
C ALA A 234 5.11 10.67 -14.83
N GLU A 235 4.37 9.91 -14.00
CA GLU A 235 3.98 10.29 -12.64
C GLU A 235 4.93 9.78 -11.55
N GLY A 236 5.87 8.90 -11.89
CA GLY A 236 6.71 8.19 -10.92
C GLY A 236 5.93 7.16 -10.09
N SER A 237 4.84 6.62 -10.65
CA SER A 237 3.97 5.62 -10.02
C SER A 237 4.31 4.20 -10.50
N GLU A 238 3.92 3.18 -9.75
CA GLU A 238 4.20 1.78 -10.07
C GLU A 238 3.02 1.12 -10.79
N VAL A 239 3.32 0.26 -11.78
CA VAL A 239 2.33 -0.56 -12.49
C VAL A 239 2.56 -2.02 -12.19
N LEU A 240 1.53 -2.68 -11.72
CA LEU A 240 1.54 -4.10 -11.44
C LEU A 240 0.60 -4.84 -12.39
N PRO A 241 1.13 -5.63 -13.33
CA PRO A 241 0.31 -6.52 -14.15
C PRO A 241 -0.28 -7.63 -13.29
N ILE A 242 -1.59 -7.81 -13.36
CA ILE A 242 -2.33 -8.85 -12.65
C ILE A 242 -3.38 -9.49 -13.56
N CYS A 243 -3.80 -10.70 -13.24
CA CYS A 243 -5.02 -11.31 -13.77
C CYS A 243 -5.92 -11.66 -12.59
N ALA A 244 -6.89 -10.81 -12.27
CA ALA A 244 -7.72 -10.95 -11.07
C ALA A 244 -8.46 -12.30 -11.01
N LYS A 245 -8.76 -12.91 -12.16
CA LYS A 245 -9.37 -14.24 -12.26
C LYS A 245 -8.38 -15.32 -11.81
N LEU A 246 -7.15 -15.32 -12.35
CA LEU A 246 -6.10 -16.25 -11.91
C LEU A 246 -5.78 -16.09 -10.42
N GLU A 247 -5.76 -14.86 -9.91
CA GLU A 247 -5.53 -14.61 -8.49
C GLU A 247 -6.61 -15.22 -7.60
N GLN A 248 -7.86 -15.21 -8.07
CA GLN A 248 -8.97 -15.86 -7.36
C GLN A 248 -8.78 -17.39 -7.34
N ASP A 249 -8.41 -17.99 -8.47
CA ASP A 249 -8.15 -19.43 -8.57
C ASP A 249 -6.96 -19.84 -7.70
N ILE A 250 -5.86 -19.05 -7.69
CA ILE A 250 -4.68 -19.28 -6.85
C ILE A 250 -5.02 -19.16 -5.36
N ALA A 251 -5.90 -18.22 -4.98
CA ALA A 251 -6.30 -18.01 -3.60
C ALA A 251 -7.15 -19.15 -3.00
N GLU A 252 -7.68 -20.04 -3.83
CA GLU A 252 -8.40 -21.25 -3.41
C GLU A 252 -7.47 -22.46 -3.20
N LEU A 253 -6.18 -22.34 -3.59
CA LEU A 253 -5.18 -23.39 -3.51
C LEU A 253 -4.25 -23.19 -2.31
N GLU A 254 -3.84 -24.29 -1.69
CA GLU A 254 -2.93 -24.31 -0.54
C GLU A 254 -1.71 -25.21 -0.77
N GLY A 255 -0.63 -24.95 -0.07
CA GLY A 255 0.54 -25.81 0.02
C GLY A 255 1.14 -26.20 -1.34
N GLU A 256 1.26 -27.51 -1.58
CA GLU A 256 1.88 -28.07 -2.79
C GLU A 256 1.03 -27.78 -4.05
N ASP A 257 -0.29 -27.79 -3.94
CA ASP A 257 -1.17 -27.55 -5.08
C ASP A 257 -1.03 -26.11 -5.59
N ARG A 258 -0.91 -25.15 -4.68
CA ARG A 258 -0.62 -23.75 -5.03
C ARG A 258 0.72 -23.61 -5.75
N GLN A 259 1.77 -24.27 -5.25
CA GLN A 259 3.11 -24.21 -5.87
C GLN A 259 3.09 -24.86 -7.26
N MET A 260 2.45 -26.03 -7.42
CA MET A 260 2.33 -26.69 -8.71
C MET A 260 1.62 -25.80 -9.74
N PHE A 261 0.56 -25.11 -9.34
CA PHE A 261 -0.18 -24.19 -10.23
C PHE A 261 0.67 -22.99 -10.65
N LEU A 262 1.43 -22.40 -9.73
CA LEU A 262 2.38 -21.31 -10.04
C LEU A 262 3.47 -21.77 -11.02
N ASP A 263 4.00 -22.97 -10.81
CA ASP A 263 5.03 -23.57 -11.67
C ASP A 263 4.48 -23.84 -13.09
N GLU A 264 3.21 -24.31 -13.21
CA GLU A 264 2.52 -24.51 -14.49
C GLU A 264 2.32 -23.18 -15.24
N LEU A 265 2.01 -22.10 -14.52
CA LEU A 265 1.92 -20.75 -15.08
C LEU A 265 3.31 -20.13 -15.39
N GLY A 266 4.40 -20.75 -14.94
CA GLY A 266 5.75 -20.24 -15.12
C GLY A 266 6.06 -18.97 -14.31
N ILE A 267 5.37 -18.75 -13.20
CA ILE A 267 5.54 -17.58 -12.33
C ILE A 267 6.07 -18.01 -10.95
N ALA A 268 7.01 -17.23 -10.41
CA ALA A 268 7.63 -17.53 -9.12
C ALA A 268 6.72 -17.17 -7.91
N GLU A 269 5.83 -16.22 -8.08
CA GLU A 269 4.87 -15.76 -7.06
C GLU A 269 3.62 -15.19 -7.73
N SER A 270 2.50 -15.18 -7.01
CA SER A 270 1.25 -14.63 -7.52
C SER A 270 1.31 -13.10 -7.68
N GLY A 271 0.42 -12.55 -8.52
CA GLY A 271 0.27 -11.10 -8.66
C GLY A 271 -0.23 -10.48 -7.36
N LEU A 272 -1.04 -11.21 -6.59
CA LEU A 272 -1.50 -10.78 -5.27
C LEU A 272 -0.33 -10.68 -4.27
N ASP A 273 0.57 -11.66 -4.20
CA ASP A 273 1.76 -11.60 -3.34
C ASP A 273 2.64 -10.39 -3.71
N ARG A 274 2.81 -10.14 -5.02
CA ARG A 274 3.53 -8.96 -5.53
C ARG A 274 2.82 -7.67 -5.15
N LEU A 275 1.50 -7.60 -5.26
CA LEU A 275 0.70 -6.43 -4.87
C LEU A 275 0.86 -6.13 -3.38
N ILE A 276 0.84 -7.15 -2.53
CA ILE A 276 1.01 -7.00 -1.08
C ILE A 276 2.40 -6.47 -0.76
N LYS A 277 3.46 -7.07 -1.33
CA LYS A 277 4.84 -6.63 -1.12
C LYS A 277 5.09 -5.21 -1.63
N CYS A 278 4.58 -4.90 -2.84
CA CYS A 278 4.68 -3.58 -3.43
C CYS A 278 3.95 -2.53 -2.58
N SER A 279 2.75 -2.83 -2.12
CA SER A 279 1.96 -1.98 -1.23
C SER A 279 2.68 -1.71 0.10
N TYR A 280 3.32 -2.74 0.65
CA TYR A 280 4.09 -2.64 1.89
C TYR A 280 5.30 -1.69 1.72
N SER A 281 6.03 -1.86 0.61
CA SER A 281 7.16 -0.99 0.24
C SER A 281 6.72 0.45 -0.04
N LEU A 282 5.62 0.64 -0.79
CA LEU A 282 5.06 1.96 -1.13
C LEU A 282 4.72 2.79 0.10
N LEU A 283 4.20 2.12 1.14
CA LEU A 283 3.89 2.75 2.42
C LEU A 283 5.13 3.02 3.29
N GLY A 284 6.33 2.69 2.80
CA GLY A 284 7.58 2.82 3.55
C GLY A 284 7.61 1.94 4.79
N LEU A 285 6.99 0.76 4.72
CA LEU A 285 6.94 -0.21 5.81
C LEU A 285 8.11 -1.17 5.74
N ILE A 286 8.57 -1.58 6.91
CA ILE A 286 9.56 -2.63 7.10
C ILE A 286 9.11 -3.54 8.25
N SER A 287 9.70 -4.74 8.31
CA SER A 287 9.42 -5.68 9.38
C SER A 287 10.68 -5.96 10.19
N PHE A 288 10.59 -5.85 11.51
CA PHE A 288 11.53 -6.52 12.39
C PHE A 288 10.93 -7.83 12.93
N LEU A 289 11.76 -8.77 13.33
CA LEU A 289 11.37 -10.12 13.68
C LEU A 289 11.64 -10.39 15.16
N THR A 290 10.71 -11.06 15.81
CA THR A 290 10.93 -11.71 17.11
C THR A 290 10.82 -13.22 16.93
N TYR A 291 11.58 -13.96 17.71
CA TYR A 291 11.72 -15.42 17.58
C TYR A 291 11.73 -16.10 18.94
N GLY A 292 11.18 -17.27 19.00
CA GLY A 292 11.11 -18.11 20.20
C GLY A 292 10.25 -19.34 19.99
N LYS A 293 10.17 -20.21 20.98
CA LYS A 293 9.30 -21.40 20.94
C LYS A 293 7.81 -21.04 21.05
N ASP A 294 7.50 -19.99 21.79
CA ASP A 294 6.10 -19.57 21.95
C ASP A 294 5.57 -18.91 20.68
N GLU A 295 6.35 -18.00 20.09
CA GLU A 295 5.95 -17.26 18.88
C GLU A 295 7.15 -16.82 18.04
N CYS A 296 7.05 -17.01 16.72
CA CYS A 296 7.83 -16.28 15.72
C CYS A 296 6.91 -15.24 15.07
N ARG A 297 7.33 -13.94 15.08
CA ARG A 297 6.46 -12.88 14.61
C ARG A 297 7.21 -11.80 13.84
N ALA A 298 6.56 -11.33 12.76
CA ALA A 298 6.96 -10.14 12.03
C ALA A 298 6.16 -8.92 12.51
N TRP A 299 6.87 -7.85 12.85
CA TRP A 299 6.30 -6.62 13.40
C TRP A 299 6.45 -5.48 12.40
N THR A 300 5.34 -4.89 12.00
CA THR A 300 5.30 -3.77 11.05
C THR A 300 5.67 -2.45 11.71
N ILE A 301 6.65 -1.76 11.14
CA ILE A 301 7.04 -0.40 11.50
C ILE A 301 7.29 0.44 10.24
N LYS A 302 7.29 1.76 10.37
CA LYS A 302 7.76 2.66 9.30
C LYS A 302 9.29 2.65 9.23
N LYS A 303 9.84 2.71 8.03
CA LYS A 303 11.27 2.94 7.80
C LYS A 303 11.70 4.22 8.54
N GLY A 304 12.82 4.17 9.25
CA GLY A 304 13.26 5.28 10.09
C GLY A 304 12.79 5.22 11.55
N THR A 305 11.97 4.22 11.93
CA THR A 305 11.53 4.03 13.32
C THR A 305 12.71 3.66 14.23
N LYS A 306 12.82 4.34 15.38
CA LYS A 306 13.84 4.04 16.38
C LYS A 306 13.44 2.86 17.29
N ALA A 307 14.43 2.23 17.92
CA ALA A 307 14.25 1.04 18.75
C ALA A 307 13.18 1.17 19.86
N PRO A 308 13.06 2.28 20.62
CA PRO A 308 12.00 2.41 21.62
C PRO A 308 10.60 2.38 21.03
N GLN A 309 10.35 3.09 19.91
CA GLN A 309 9.06 3.09 19.22
C GLN A 309 8.75 1.73 18.58
N ALA A 310 9.78 1.01 18.07
CA ALA A 310 9.62 -0.36 17.60
C ALA A 310 9.21 -1.30 18.75
N ALA A 311 9.84 -1.16 19.92
CA ALA A 311 9.46 -1.89 21.14
C ALA A 311 8.00 -1.61 21.54
N GLY A 312 7.53 -0.37 21.35
CA GLY A 312 6.15 0.06 21.58
C GLY A 312 5.12 -0.67 20.73
N LYS A 313 5.53 -1.21 19.57
CA LYS A 313 4.65 -2.07 18.75
C LYS A 313 4.34 -3.40 19.40
N ILE A 314 5.24 -3.88 20.25
CA ILE A 314 5.02 -5.10 21.05
C ILE A 314 4.12 -4.77 22.25
N HIS A 315 4.54 -3.80 23.05
CA HIS A 315 3.76 -3.32 24.20
C HIS A 315 4.25 -1.94 24.67
N THR A 316 3.33 -1.09 25.11
CA THR A 316 3.65 0.28 25.60
C THR A 316 4.58 0.27 26.81
N ASP A 317 4.53 -0.75 27.65
CA ASP A 317 5.43 -0.86 28.81
C ASP A 317 6.87 -1.15 28.38
N ILE A 318 7.09 -1.91 27.29
CA ILE A 318 8.41 -2.16 26.74
C ILE A 318 9.01 -0.85 26.20
N GLU A 319 8.20 0.00 25.55
CA GLU A 319 8.64 1.33 25.10
C GLU A 319 9.04 2.21 26.28
N ARG A 320 8.18 2.31 27.30
CA ARG A 320 8.44 3.13 28.50
C ARG A 320 9.65 2.66 29.29
N GLY A 321 9.76 1.35 29.46
CA GLY A 321 10.84 0.72 30.21
C GLY A 321 12.10 0.41 29.37
N PHE A 322 12.19 0.88 28.11
CA PHE A 322 13.26 0.53 27.19
C PHE A 322 14.66 0.82 27.76
N ILE A 323 15.51 -0.19 27.80
CA ILE A 323 16.92 -0.11 28.21
C ILE A 323 17.82 -0.17 26.97
N ARG A 324 17.71 -1.26 26.18
CA ARG A 324 18.48 -1.49 24.95
C ARG A 324 17.80 -2.57 24.09
N ALA A 325 18.17 -2.60 22.81
CA ALA A 325 17.82 -3.67 21.88
C ALA A 325 19.03 -4.57 21.64
N GLU A 326 18.85 -5.87 21.74
CA GLU A 326 19.84 -6.87 21.31
C GLU A 326 19.43 -7.28 19.90
N VAL A 327 20.26 -6.93 18.91
CA VAL A 327 19.93 -7.01 17.49
C VAL A 327 20.89 -7.93 16.76
N ILE A 328 20.36 -8.84 15.96
CA ILE A 328 21.10 -9.65 14.98
C ILE A 328 20.41 -9.47 13.64
N ALA A 329 21.16 -9.17 12.56
CA ALA A 329 20.59 -9.20 11.23
C ALA A 329 20.17 -10.63 10.86
N TYR A 330 19.01 -10.77 10.20
CA TYR A 330 18.51 -12.08 9.76
C TYR A 330 19.56 -12.85 8.94
N ASP A 331 20.20 -12.16 7.98
CA ASP A 331 21.21 -12.78 7.10
C ASP A 331 22.42 -13.31 7.87
N ASP A 332 22.85 -12.61 8.93
CA ASP A 332 23.93 -13.08 9.79
C ASP A 332 23.51 -14.33 10.59
N MET A 333 22.26 -14.35 11.07
CA MET A 333 21.74 -15.54 11.76
C MET A 333 21.74 -16.77 10.84
N ILE A 334 21.27 -16.63 9.59
CA ILE A 334 21.27 -17.72 8.60
C ILE A 334 22.69 -18.12 8.26
N LYS A 335 23.57 -17.16 7.97
CA LYS A 335 24.97 -17.40 7.59
C LYS A 335 25.75 -18.22 8.63
N TYR A 336 25.51 -17.98 9.90
CA TYR A 336 26.22 -18.68 10.99
C TYR A 336 25.44 -19.88 11.55
N GLY A 337 24.25 -20.18 11.04
CA GLY A 337 23.47 -21.35 11.43
C GLY A 337 22.69 -21.20 12.74
N GLY A 338 22.42 -19.97 13.16
CA GLY A 338 21.56 -19.67 14.30
C GLY A 338 22.07 -18.52 15.18
N VAL A 339 21.21 -18.05 16.06
CA VAL A 339 21.46 -16.89 16.92
C VAL A 339 22.67 -17.09 17.85
N ASN A 340 22.83 -18.27 18.45
CA ASN A 340 23.94 -18.53 19.36
C ASN A 340 25.29 -18.48 18.61
N ALA A 341 25.37 -19.12 17.44
CA ALA A 341 26.56 -19.10 16.62
C ALA A 341 26.88 -17.68 16.10
N ALA A 342 25.89 -16.93 15.68
CA ALA A 342 26.05 -15.52 15.28
C ALA A 342 26.57 -14.67 16.46
N LYS A 343 26.05 -14.89 17.67
CA LYS A 343 26.51 -14.23 18.90
C LYS A 343 27.99 -14.53 19.21
N GLU A 344 28.42 -15.80 19.12
CA GLU A 344 29.81 -16.20 19.30
C GLU A 344 30.76 -15.56 18.27
N LYS A 345 30.22 -15.23 17.08
CA LYS A 345 30.95 -14.50 16.02
C LYS A 345 30.90 -12.98 16.18
N GLY A 346 30.31 -12.47 17.27
CA GLY A 346 30.24 -11.05 17.58
C GLY A 346 29.19 -10.28 16.77
N GLN A 347 28.21 -10.97 16.14
CA GLN A 347 27.17 -10.35 15.34
C GLN A 347 25.99 -9.83 16.18
N LEU A 348 25.92 -10.19 17.47
CA LEU A 348 24.93 -9.61 18.39
C LEU A 348 25.35 -8.19 18.75
N ARG A 349 24.58 -7.23 18.28
CA ARG A 349 24.75 -5.80 18.55
C ARG A 349 23.89 -5.40 19.75
N SER A 350 24.42 -4.54 20.61
CA SER A 350 23.68 -3.91 21.71
C SER A 350 23.41 -2.46 21.34
N GLU A 351 22.18 -2.15 21.01
CA GLU A 351 21.76 -0.88 20.43
C GLU A 351 20.96 -0.04 21.42
N GLY A 352 21.21 1.27 21.44
CA GLY A 352 20.56 2.23 22.32
C GLY A 352 19.28 2.85 21.71
N LYS A 353 18.79 3.91 22.38
CA LYS A 353 17.54 4.59 22.02
C LYS A 353 17.53 5.23 20.62
N GLU A 354 18.69 5.63 20.12
CA GLU A 354 18.84 6.30 18.82
C GLU A 354 18.97 5.33 17.64
N TYR A 355 19.02 4.02 17.92
CA TYR A 355 19.13 3.02 16.86
C TYR A 355 17.90 3.03 15.97
N VAL A 356 18.12 3.20 14.67
CA VAL A 356 17.09 3.10 13.62
C VAL A 356 17.00 1.66 13.16
N VAL A 357 15.86 1.02 13.44
CA VAL A 357 15.61 -0.39 13.11
C VAL A 357 15.65 -0.60 11.60
N GLN A 358 16.34 -1.66 11.17
CA GLN A 358 16.45 -2.06 9.77
C GLN A 358 15.46 -3.20 9.45
N ASP A 359 15.10 -3.32 8.17
CA ASP A 359 14.26 -4.42 7.71
C ASP A 359 14.98 -5.77 7.91
N GLY A 360 14.29 -6.73 8.51
CA GLY A 360 14.86 -8.05 8.83
C GLY A 360 15.70 -8.10 10.11
N ASP A 361 15.81 -7.01 10.89
CA ASP A 361 16.43 -7.09 12.20
C ASP A 361 15.68 -8.08 13.10
N MET A 362 16.40 -9.04 13.66
CA MET A 362 15.92 -9.93 14.72
C MET A 362 16.22 -9.29 16.07
N ILE A 363 15.18 -8.91 16.83
CA ILE A 363 15.35 -8.04 18.01
C ILE A 363 14.80 -8.68 19.27
N TYR A 364 15.62 -8.61 20.32
CA TYR A 364 15.18 -8.85 21.69
C TYR A 364 15.32 -7.56 22.50
N PHE A 365 14.20 -7.03 22.98
CA PHE A 365 14.19 -5.79 23.77
C PHE A 365 14.43 -6.07 25.25
N ARG A 366 15.40 -5.39 25.84
CA ARG A 366 15.64 -5.35 27.29
C ARG A 366 14.94 -4.14 27.88
N PHE A 367 14.08 -4.37 28.82
CA PHE A 367 13.28 -3.32 29.47
C PHE A 367 13.14 -3.59 30.95
N ASN A 368 12.76 -2.55 31.68
CA ASN A 368 12.44 -2.63 33.11
C ASN A 368 11.17 -1.79 33.35
N VAL A 369 10.16 -2.42 33.95
CA VAL A 369 8.87 -1.80 34.27
C VAL A 369 8.74 -1.67 35.78
#